data_be68da98ddba6f4e63e356830b31fcc8
#
_entry.id   be68da98ddba6f4e63e356830b31fcc8
#
_cell.length_a   1.000
_cell.length_b   1.000
_cell.length_c   1.000
_cell.angle_alpha   90.00
_cell.angle_beta   90.00
_cell.angle_gamma   90.00
#
_symmetry.space_group_name_H-M   'P 1'
#
loop_
_entity.id
_entity.type
_entity.pdbx_description
1 polymer ?
#
loop_
_entity_poly.entity_id
_entity_poly.type
_entity_poly.pdbx_seq_one_letter_code
_entity_poly.pdbx_strand_id
1 'polypeptide(L)'
;MNYLKIEHEDVCNGTGLRVVLWLSGCSHHCYNCQNPQTWNPDSGIPFDESAKQEILNELSKDYISGITFSGGDPLHENNLDEVLKLVKQIRISFPEKTIWLYTGYTWEQLVYSRMPSGVGKEKEFLNWNRRNEIISN
;
A
#
# COMPACT_ATOMS: atom_id res chain seq x y z
N MET A 1 -5.35 8.27 -5.71
CA MET A 1 -5.28 7.52 -4.45
C MET A 1 -5.69 8.42 -3.30
N ASN A 2 -6.58 7.92 -2.45
CA ASN A 2 -6.99 8.63 -1.24
C ASN A 2 -6.51 7.88 -0.01
N TYR A 3 -6.31 8.60 1.09
CA TYR A 3 -5.91 8.01 2.36
C TYR A 3 -6.80 8.54 3.49
N LEU A 4 -6.88 7.78 4.57
CA LEU A 4 -7.69 8.16 5.74
C LEU A 4 -6.86 8.90 6.78
N LYS A 5 -5.66 8.41 7.06
CA LYS A 5 -4.75 9.03 8.04
C LYS A 5 -3.32 8.52 7.82
N ILE A 6 -2.38 9.26 8.41
CA ILE A 6 -0.98 8.87 8.53
C ILE A 6 -0.64 8.85 10.01
N GLU A 7 -0.25 7.70 10.53
CA GLU A 7 0.21 7.57 11.91
C GLU A 7 1.73 7.63 11.94
N HIS A 8 2.29 8.45 12.83
CA HIS A 8 3.73 8.72 12.84
C HIS A 8 4.55 7.70 13.63
N GLU A 9 4.01 7.21 14.75
CA GLU A 9 4.76 6.33 15.66
C GLU A 9 3.85 5.20 16.12
N ASP A 10 3.67 4.20 15.28
CA ASP A 10 2.78 3.07 15.52
C ASP A 10 3.61 1.83 15.87
N VAL A 11 3.20 1.08 16.90
CA VAL A 11 3.84 -0.17 17.31
C VAL A 11 2.98 -1.40 17.06
N CYS A 12 1.75 -1.21 16.57
CA CYS A 12 0.77 -2.30 16.43
C CYS A 12 0.75 -2.91 15.02
N ASN A 13 1.36 -2.26 14.04
CA ASN A 13 1.26 -2.64 12.62
C ASN A 13 2.63 -2.99 12.05
N GLY A 14 3.32 -3.92 12.67
CA GLY A 14 4.62 -4.39 12.24
C GLY A 14 5.65 -4.29 13.36
N THR A 15 6.89 -4.61 13.04
CA THR A 15 7.99 -4.63 14.00
C THR A 15 8.59 -3.23 14.16
N GLY A 16 8.79 -2.81 15.42
CA GLY A 16 9.38 -1.52 15.76
C GLY A 16 8.42 -0.35 15.64
N LEU A 17 8.92 0.86 15.78
CA LEU A 17 8.14 2.09 15.58
C LEU A 17 8.03 2.35 14.07
N ARG A 18 6.81 2.55 13.59
CA ARG A 18 6.55 2.63 12.16
C ARG A 18 5.62 3.79 11.81
N VAL A 19 5.81 4.30 10.60
CA VAL A 19 4.81 5.16 9.96
C VAL A 19 3.76 4.23 9.35
N VAL A 20 2.49 4.52 9.56
CA VAL A 20 1.40 3.75 8.94
C VAL A 20 0.58 4.65 8.04
N LEU A 21 0.46 4.26 6.78
CA LEU A 21 -0.39 4.93 5.81
C LEU A 21 -1.67 4.10 5.65
N TRP A 22 -2.79 4.70 6.07
CA TRP A 22 -4.11 4.08 5.99
C TRP A 22 -4.80 4.51 4.71
N LEU A 23 -4.89 3.60 3.74
CA LEU A 23 -5.42 3.87 2.41
C LEU A 23 -6.92 3.59 2.30
N SER A 24 -7.58 4.22 1.34
CA SER A 24 -8.95 3.94 0.96
C SER A 24 -8.98 3.02 -0.26
N GLY A 25 -10.04 2.21 -0.36
CA GLY A 25 -10.26 1.29 -1.48
C GLY A 25 -9.94 -0.15 -1.12
N CYS A 26 -10.96 -0.99 -1.14
CA CYS A 26 -10.80 -2.42 -0.94
C CYS A 26 -11.95 -3.14 -1.61
N SER A 27 -11.64 -4.09 -2.50
CA SER A 27 -12.64 -4.88 -3.23
C SER A 27 -12.92 -6.23 -2.58
N HIS A 28 -12.24 -6.59 -1.49
CA HIS A 28 -12.36 -7.91 -0.87
C HIS A 28 -13.63 -8.10 -0.06
N HIS A 29 -14.12 -7.03 0.60
CA HIS A 29 -15.35 -7.04 1.39
C HIS A 29 -15.38 -8.22 2.38
N CYS A 30 -14.30 -8.40 3.14
CA CYS A 30 -14.15 -9.53 4.05
C CYS A 30 -15.25 -9.53 5.13
N TYR A 31 -15.71 -10.73 5.47
CA TYR A 31 -16.64 -10.92 6.59
C TYR A 31 -15.96 -10.44 7.88
N ASN A 32 -16.67 -9.67 8.70
CA ASN A 32 -16.15 -9.05 9.93
C ASN A 32 -14.91 -8.15 9.70
N CYS A 33 -14.84 -7.49 8.55
CA CYS A 33 -13.79 -6.50 8.31
C CYS A 33 -13.84 -5.41 9.39
N GLN A 34 -12.68 -5.10 10.02
CA GLN A 34 -12.60 -4.10 11.08
C GLN A 34 -12.69 -2.66 10.53
N ASN A 35 -12.47 -2.47 9.22
CA ASN A 35 -12.42 -1.15 8.61
C ASN A 35 -13.28 -1.06 7.34
N PRO A 36 -14.61 -1.36 7.41
CA PRO A 36 -15.46 -1.33 6.22
C PRO A 36 -15.56 0.06 5.59
N GLN A 37 -15.32 1.12 6.36
CA GLN A 37 -15.27 2.49 5.85
C GLN A 37 -14.15 2.70 4.84
N THR A 38 -13.17 1.80 4.76
CA THR A 38 -12.06 1.88 3.81
C THR A 38 -12.39 1.28 2.44
N TRP A 39 -13.55 0.63 2.28
CA TRP A 39 -13.90 -0.07 1.05
C TRP A 39 -14.06 0.86 -0.15
N ASN A 40 -14.60 2.07 0.08
CA ASN A 40 -14.80 3.06 -0.98
C ASN A 40 -13.48 3.77 -1.30
N PRO A 41 -12.92 3.63 -2.53
CA PRO A 41 -11.68 4.31 -2.88
C PRO A 41 -11.77 5.82 -2.92
N ASP A 42 -12.99 6.38 -2.98
CA ASP A 42 -13.21 7.83 -2.97
C ASP A 42 -13.30 8.41 -1.56
N SER A 43 -13.28 7.58 -0.53
CA SER A 43 -13.27 8.03 0.87
C SER A 43 -11.92 8.67 1.22
N GLY A 44 -11.94 9.53 2.23
CA GLY A 44 -10.72 10.11 2.78
C GLY A 44 -10.23 11.33 2.01
N ILE A 45 -8.93 11.55 2.06
CA ILE A 45 -8.25 12.75 1.56
C ILE A 45 -7.37 12.36 0.38
N PRO A 46 -7.32 13.17 -0.70
CA PRO A 46 -6.39 12.90 -1.80
C PRO A 46 -4.93 12.87 -1.32
N PHE A 47 -4.20 11.85 -1.77
CA PHE A 47 -2.78 11.70 -1.44
C PHE A 47 -1.97 12.65 -2.34
N ASP A 48 -1.55 13.76 -1.77
CA ASP A 48 -0.82 14.81 -2.48
C ASP A 48 0.66 14.85 -2.10
N GLU A 49 1.38 15.80 -2.64
CA GLU A 49 2.81 15.97 -2.36
C GLU A 49 3.06 16.29 -0.89
N SER A 50 2.17 17.03 -0.24
CA SER A 50 2.27 17.34 1.19
C SER A 50 2.20 16.08 2.05
N ALA A 51 1.26 15.18 1.75
CA ALA A 51 1.15 13.89 2.45
C ALA A 51 2.39 13.03 2.24
N LYS A 52 2.91 13.01 1.02
CA LYS A 52 4.14 12.28 0.70
C LYS A 52 5.32 12.81 1.48
N GLN A 53 5.49 14.12 1.57
CA GLN A 53 6.56 14.73 2.34
C GLN A 53 6.45 14.43 3.83
N GLU A 54 5.23 14.40 4.38
CA GLU A 54 5.01 14.00 5.77
C GLU A 54 5.55 12.61 6.04
N ILE A 55 5.26 11.66 5.16
CA ILE A 55 5.77 10.28 5.28
C ILE A 55 7.30 10.25 5.19
N LEU A 56 7.88 10.93 4.20
CA LEU A 56 9.34 10.93 4.01
C LEU A 56 10.06 11.59 5.17
N ASN A 57 9.51 12.67 5.74
CA ASN A 57 10.07 13.33 6.91
C ASN A 57 10.08 12.41 8.13
N GLU A 58 9.00 11.68 8.35
CA GLU A 58 8.93 10.72 9.46
C GLU A 58 9.92 9.56 9.26
N LEU A 59 10.03 9.04 8.04
CA LEU A 59 10.97 7.95 7.73
C LEU A 59 12.42 8.36 7.88
N SER A 60 12.74 9.65 7.82
CA SER A 60 14.11 10.13 8.01
C SER A 60 14.60 10.03 9.46
N LYS A 61 13.69 9.83 10.42
CA LYS A 61 14.04 9.72 11.82
C LYS A 61 14.70 8.37 12.11
N ASP A 62 15.81 8.39 12.83
CA ASP A 62 16.62 7.18 13.10
C ASP A 62 15.84 6.09 13.82
N TYR A 63 14.95 6.47 14.74
CA TYR A 63 14.18 5.50 15.54
C TYR A 63 12.99 4.90 14.80
N ILE A 64 12.65 5.36 13.62
CA ILE A 64 11.57 4.80 12.82
C ILE A 64 12.10 3.62 12.03
N SER A 65 11.51 2.43 12.24
CA SER A 65 11.96 1.19 11.59
C SER A 65 11.54 1.08 10.13
N GLY A 66 10.44 1.70 9.74
CA GLY A 66 9.95 1.64 8.38
C GLY A 66 8.51 2.11 8.23
N ILE A 67 7.89 1.71 7.13
CA ILE A 67 6.52 2.07 6.81
C ILE A 67 5.64 0.82 6.70
N THR A 68 4.38 0.96 7.08
CA THR A 68 3.34 -0.06 6.88
C THR A 68 2.22 0.54 6.04
N PHE A 69 1.84 -0.14 4.98
CA PHE A 69 0.66 0.18 4.19
C PHE A 69 -0.51 -0.67 4.68
N SER A 70 -1.59 -0.02 5.07
CA SER A 70 -2.75 -0.66 5.68
C SER A 70 -4.04 0.06 5.25
N GLY A 71 -5.13 -0.16 5.97
CA GLY A 71 -6.41 0.48 5.74
C GLY A 71 -7.35 -0.39 4.93
N GLY A 72 -7.72 0.05 3.73
CA GLY A 72 -8.35 -0.76 2.71
C GLY A 72 -7.33 -1.76 2.17
N ASP A 73 -7.13 -1.77 0.87
CA ASP A 73 -6.08 -2.63 0.31
C ASP A 73 -5.08 -1.78 -0.49
N PRO A 74 -3.80 -1.75 -0.08
CA PRO A 74 -2.76 -1.06 -0.83
C PRO A 74 -2.58 -1.57 -2.25
N LEU A 75 -3.01 -2.81 -2.52
CA LEU A 75 -2.93 -3.41 -3.85
C LEU A 75 -4.24 -3.26 -4.64
N HIS A 76 -5.20 -2.48 -4.14
CA HIS A 76 -6.40 -2.12 -4.90
C HIS A 76 -5.98 -1.34 -6.15
N GLU A 77 -6.66 -1.59 -7.28
CA GLU A 77 -6.27 -1.00 -8.57
C GLU A 77 -6.13 0.52 -8.54
N ASN A 78 -6.93 1.22 -7.74
CA ASN A 78 -6.88 2.67 -7.62
C ASN A 78 -5.64 3.16 -6.88
N ASN A 79 -4.97 2.29 -6.15
CA ASN A 79 -3.81 2.64 -5.31
C ASN A 79 -2.47 2.21 -5.94
N LEU A 80 -2.50 1.31 -6.93
CA LEU A 80 -1.30 0.64 -7.42
C LEU A 80 -0.21 1.60 -7.89
N ASP A 81 -0.55 2.61 -8.70
CA ASP A 81 0.45 3.52 -9.28
C ASP A 81 1.16 4.32 -8.19
N GLU A 82 0.40 4.89 -7.27
CA GLU A 82 0.96 5.74 -6.20
C GLU A 82 1.73 4.91 -5.18
N VAL A 83 1.24 3.73 -4.81
CA VAL A 83 1.94 2.82 -3.89
C VAL A 83 3.26 2.39 -4.51
N LEU A 84 3.26 2.02 -5.80
CA LEU A 84 4.48 1.62 -6.48
C LEU A 84 5.52 2.75 -6.51
N LYS A 85 5.10 3.96 -6.86
CA LYS A 85 5.98 5.14 -6.86
C LYS A 85 6.56 5.40 -5.48
N LEU A 86 5.73 5.34 -4.45
CA LEU A 86 6.16 5.59 -3.08
C LEU A 86 7.14 4.53 -2.59
N VAL A 87 6.85 3.25 -2.86
CA VAL A 87 7.74 2.14 -2.50
C VAL A 87 9.11 2.31 -3.16
N LYS A 88 9.14 2.62 -4.44
CA LYS A 88 10.40 2.83 -5.17
C LYS A 88 11.20 3.99 -4.59
N GLN A 89 10.53 5.09 -4.28
CA GLN A 89 11.19 6.26 -3.69
C GLN A 89 11.76 5.95 -2.30
N ILE A 90 11.02 5.22 -1.47
CA ILE A 90 11.46 4.81 -0.14
C ILE A 90 12.69 3.92 -0.25
N ARG A 91 12.71 2.97 -1.18
CA ARG A 91 13.88 2.10 -1.38
C ARG A 91 15.12 2.86 -1.81
N ILE A 92 14.95 3.89 -2.62
CA ILE A 92 16.08 4.74 -3.05
C ILE A 92 16.57 5.64 -1.92
N SER A 93 15.64 6.29 -1.19
CA SER A 93 15.97 7.27 -0.17
C SER A 93 16.34 6.65 1.18
N PHE A 94 15.71 5.53 1.52
CA PHE A 94 15.87 4.87 2.83
C PHE A 94 16.01 3.35 2.65
N PRO A 95 17.11 2.87 2.06
CA PRO A 95 17.26 1.44 1.75
C PRO A 95 17.27 0.53 2.99
N GLU A 96 17.58 1.07 4.17
CA GLU A 96 17.61 0.32 5.42
C GLU A 96 16.24 0.22 6.11
N LYS A 97 15.25 1.01 5.69
CA LYS A 97 13.92 0.97 6.27
C LYS A 97 13.12 -0.21 5.70
N THR A 98 12.33 -0.84 6.55
CA THR A 98 11.49 -1.97 6.12
C THR A 98 10.12 -1.51 5.63
N ILE A 99 9.55 -2.26 4.70
CA ILE A 99 8.23 -1.97 4.16
C ILE A 99 7.33 -3.17 4.46
N TRP A 100 6.25 -2.94 5.20
CA TRP A 100 5.21 -3.92 5.48
C TRP A 100 3.95 -3.54 4.71
N LEU A 101 3.22 -4.53 4.25
CA LEU A 101 2.01 -4.30 3.46
C LEU A 101 0.97 -5.36 3.81
N TYR A 102 -0.19 -4.90 4.26
CA TYR A 102 -1.33 -5.76 4.53
C TYR A 102 -2.28 -5.74 3.34
N THR A 103 -2.55 -6.91 2.78
CA THR A 103 -3.43 -7.04 1.63
C THR A 103 -4.35 -8.25 1.80
N GLY A 104 -5.53 -8.17 1.19
CA GLY A 104 -6.46 -9.30 1.12
C GLY A 104 -6.12 -10.30 0.02
N TYR A 105 -5.16 -10.00 -0.84
CA TYR A 105 -4.68 -10.97 -1.85
C TYR A 105 -3.82 -12.03 -1.19
N THR A 106 -3.99 -13.27 -1.60
CA THR A 106 -3.12 -14.36 -1.15
C THR A 106 -1.79 -14.31 -1.91
N TRP A 107 -0.75 -14.92 -1.33
CA TRP A 107 0.56 -15.04 -1.99
C TRP A 107 0.43 -15.72 -3.35
N GLU A 108 -0.40 -16.76 -3.42
CA GLU A 108 -0.68 -17.48 -4.65
C GLU A 108 -1.30 -16.59 -5.73
N GLN A 109 -2.23 -15.71 -5.35
CA GLN A 109 -2.84 -14.77 -6.28
C GLN A 109 -1.84 -13.74 -6.83
N LEU A 110 -0.86 -13.36 -6.01
CA LEU A 110 0.13 -12.35 -6.38
C LEU A 110 1.27 -12.93 -7.22
N VAL A 111 1.77 -14.10 -6.86
CA VAL A 111 3.02 -14.64 -7.41
C VAL A 111 2.79 -15.87 -8.29
N TYR A 112 1.92 -16.79 -7.85
CA TYR A 112 1.72 -18.08 -8.51
C TYR A 112 0.46 -18.14 -9.36
N SER A 113 -0.40 -17.13 -9.33
CA SER A 113 -1.58 -17.11 -10.18
C SER A 113 -1.18 -17.00 -11.65
N ARG A 114 -2.03 -17.56 -12.51
CA ARG A 114 -1.80 -17.47 -13.95
C ARG A 114 -1.86 -16.01 -14.38
N MET A 115 -0.88 -15.60 -15.17
CA MET A 115 -0.84 -14.25 -15.74
C MET A 115 -2.08 -14.00 -16.60
N PRO A 116 -2.87 -12.94 -16.33
CA PRO A 116 -4.03 -12.61 -17.15
C PRO A 116 -3.62 -12.35 -18.61
N SER A 117 -4.32 -12.98 -19.55
CA SER A 117 -4.02 -12.83 -20.97
C SER A 117 -5.31 -12.92 -21.80
N GLY A 118 -5.25 -12.43 -23.03
CA GLY A 118 -6.35 -12.48 -23.96
C GLY A 118 -7.03 -11.14 -24.17
N VAL A 119 -7.97 -11.10 -25.12
CA VAL A 119 -8.72 -9.89 -25.45
C VAL A 119 -9.57 -9.46 -24.25
N GLY A 120 -9.48 -8.18 -23.89
CA GLY A 120 -10.20 -7.62 -22.75
C GLY A 120 -9.53 -7.80 -21.41
N LYS A 121 -8.32 -8.38 -21.35
CA LYS A 121 -7.56 -8.63 -20.14
C LYS A 121 -6.38 -7.68 -19.93
N GLU A 122 -6.24 -6.67 -20.77
CA GLU A 122 -5.09 -5.75 -20.73
C GLU A 122 -4.98 -5.02 -19.39
N LYS A 123 -6.10 -4.55 -18.85
CA LYS A 123 -6.13 -3.86 -17.56
C LYS A 123 -5.73 -4.80 -16.41
N GLU A 124 -6.25 -6.04 -16.44
CA GLU A 124 -5.94 -7.04 -15.41
C GLU A 124 -4.46 -7.43 -15.47
N PHE A 125 -3.90 -7.56 -16.66
CA PHE A 125 -2.48 -7.84 -16.85
C PHE A 125 -1.60 -6.71 -16.28
N LEU A 126 -1.94 -5.44 -16.57
CA LEU A 126 -1.19 -4.31 -16.04
C LEU A 126 -1.25 -4.27 -14.51
N ASN A 127 -2.42 -4.51 -13.93
CA ASN A 127 -2.57 -4.54 -12.49
C ASN A 127 -1.77 -5.68 -11.85
N TRP A 128 -1.80 -6.87 -12.47
CA TRP A 128 -1.01 -8.01 -12.03
C TRP A 128 0.49 -7.68 -12.04
N ASN A 129 0.99 -7.07 -13.11
CA ASN A 129 2.37 -6.64 -13.21
C ASN A 129 2.76 -5.64 -12.12
N ARG A 130 1.92 -4.64 -11.89
CA ARG A 130 2.17 -3.61 -10.87
C ARG A 130 2.22 -4.21 -9.47
N ARG A 131 1.31 -5.13 -9.15
CA ARG A 131 1.33 -5.82 -7.86
C ARG A 131 2.61 -6.60 -7.66
N ASN A 132 3.04 -7.33 -8.68
CA ASN A 132 4.30 -8.08 -8.62
C ASN A 132 5.50 -7.16 -8.45
N GLU A 133 5.51 -6.03 -9.12
CA GLU A 133 6.59 -5.06 -8.97
C GLU A 133 6.64 -4.47 -7.56
N ILE A 134 5.48 -4.19 -6.95
CA ILE A 134 5.42 -3.71 -5.57
C ILE A 134 6.00 -4.74 -4.61
N ILE A 135 5.57 -6.00 -4.67
CA ILE A 135 6.04 -7.02 -3.73
C ILE A 135 7.49 -7.44 -3.96
N SER A 136 8.06 -7.15 -5.11
CA SER A 136 9.48 -7.40 -5.40
C SER A 136 10.40 -6.36 -4.79
N ASN A 137 9.85 -5.28 -4.31
CA ASN A 137 10.61 -4.22 -3.64
C ASN A 137 10.52 -4.39 -2.12
#